data_05e10f8d99f2c8ee0c100491ba56cdb6
#
_entry.id   05e10f8d99f2c8ee0c100491ba56cdb6
#
_cell.length_a   1.000
_cell.length_b   1.000
_cell.length_c   1.000
_cell.angle_alpha   90.00
_cell.angle_beta   90.00
_cell.angle_gamma   90.00
#
_symmetry.space_group_name_H-M   'P 1'
#
loop_
_entity.id
_entity.type
_entity.pdbx_description
1 polymer ?
#
loop_
_entity_poly.entity_id
_entity_poly.type
_entity_poly.pdbx_seq_one_letter_code
_entity_poly.pdbx_strand_id
1 'polypeptide(L)'
;MSDATQALGKISIDVQRCPVDILTCSAHKLYGPKGVSALYIRQKRGQRVVELVPQITGGGGEEGIRAGTLNVPGIVGFGKAAELAKKSLESERLRLQMLRDYFEAELAQLAQIKINGIESPRLPHVSNVSPAA
;
A
#
# COMPACT_ATOMS: atom_id res chain seq x y z
N MET A 1 -3.24 -12.98 -2.95
CA MET A 1 -3.77 -11.67 -2.59
C MET A 1 -2.84 -10.98 -1.62
N SER A 2 -2.64 -9.67 -1.75
CA SER A 2 -1.84 -8.85 -0.84
C SER A 2 -2.52 -7.51 -0.59
N ASP A 3 -2.41 -6.99 0.64
CA ASP A 3 -2.75 -5.61 0.95
C ASP A 3 -1.48 -4.77 0.87
N ALA A 4 -1.46 -3.80 -0.06
CA ALA A 4 -0.36 -2.89 -0.29
C ALA A 4 -0.63 -1.48 0.28
N THR A 5 -1.62 -1.32 1.14
CA THR A 5 -2.01 -0.01 1.68
C THR A 5 -0.85 0.70 2.38
N GLN A 6 0.01 -0.02 3.09
CA GLN A 6 1.20 0.55 3.72
C GLN A 6 2.42 0.63 2.80
N ALA A 7 2.41 -0.08 1.68
CA ALA A 7 3.55 -0.14 0.76
C ALA A 7 3.45 0.89 -0.39
N LEU A 8 2.23 1.17 -0.85
CA LEU A 8 1.99 2.12 -1.95
C LEU A 8 2.52 3.52 -1.59
N GLY A 9 3.34 4.09 -2.49
CA GLY A 9 3.99 5.39 -2.29
C GLY A 9 5.13 5.40 -1.26
N LYS A 10 5.55 4.22 -0.76
CA LYS A 10 6.70 4.06 0.14
C LYS A 10 7.80 3.20 -0.48
N ILE A 11 7.42 2.26 -1.32
CA ILE A 11 8.32 1.44 -2.14
C ILE A 11 7.76 1.33 -3.57
N SER A 12 8.63 0.97 -4.50
CA SER A 12 8.20 0.66 -5.87
C SER A 12 7.42 -0.65 -5.90
N ILE A 13 6.21 -0.61 -6.45
CA ILE A 13 5.36 -1.78 -6.65
C ILE A 13 5.17 -1.98 -8.16
N ASP A 14 5.70 -3.09 -8.67
CA ASP A 14 5.52 -3.51 -10.05
C ASP A 14 4.79 -4.85 -10.08
N VAL A 15 3.51 -4.80 -10.42
CA VAL A 15 2.64 -6.00 -10.48
C VAL A 15 3.01 -6.98 -11.60
N GLN A 16 3.85 -6.57 -12.56
CA GLN A 16 4.36 -7.47 -13.59
C GLN A 16 5.50 -8.35 -13.05
N ARG A 17 6.28 -7.80 -12.13
CA ARG A 17 7.41 -8.50 -11.50
C ARG A 17 7.02 -9.20 -10.18
N CYS A 18 5.98 -8.71 -9.53
CA CYS A 18 5.46 -9.30 -8.29
C CYS A 18 4.41 -10.39 -8.63
N PRO A 19 4.54 -11.63 -8.13
CA PRO A 19 3.60 -12.70 -8.42
C PRO A 19 2.32 -12.59 -7.57
N VAL A 20 1.60 -11.47 -7.70
CA VAL A 20 0.35 -11.19 -7.00
C VAL A 20 -0.80 -11.12 -7.99
N ASP A 21 -1.90 -11.82 -7.73
CA ASP A 21 -3.09 -11.82 -8.59
C ASP A 21 -4.13 -10.80 -8.15
N ILE A 22 -4.21 -10.51 -6.85
CA ILE A 22 -5.08 -9.48 -6.28
C ILE A 22 -4.25 -8.60 -5.34
N LEU A 23 -4.35 -7.28 -5.52
CA LEU A 23 -3.70 -6.30 -4.66
C LEU A 23 -4.69 -5.19 -4.29
N THR A 24 -4.75 -4.86 -3.02
CA THR A 24 -5.58 -3.75 -2.51
C THR A 24 -4.70 -2.60 -2.01
N CYS A 25 -5.20 -1.39 -2.12
CA CYS A 25 -4.58 -0.21 -1.53
C CYS A 25 -5.60 0.89 -1.26
N SER A 26 -5.33 1.74 -0.28
CA SER A 26 -6.22 2.82 0.13
C SER A 26 -5.55 4.18 -0.02
N ALA A 27 -6.32 5.18 -0.48
CA ALA A 27 -5.82 6.52 -0.75
C ALA A 27 -5.31 7.25 0.51
N HIS A 28 -5.98 7.06 1.65
CA HIS A 28 -5.70 7.83 2.87
C HIS A 28 -4.31 7.53 3.49
N LYS A 29 -3.66 6.44 3.14
CA LYS A 29 -2.26 6.16 3.54
C LYS A 29 -1.23 6.77 2.60
N LEU A 30 -1.72 7.38 1.52
CA LEU A 30 -0.96 8.08 0.48
C LEU A 30 -1.26 9.59 0.48
N TYR A 31 -1.75 10.13 1.60
CA TYR A 31 -2.20 11.52 1.75
C TYR A 31 -3.38 11.91 0.83
N GLY A 32 -4.08 10.90 0.30
CA GLY A 32 -5.31 11.05 -0.46
C GLY A 32 -6.57 11.05 0.42
N PRO A 33 -7.75 11.18 -0.18
CA PRO A 33 -9.01 11.22 0.55
C PRO A 33 -9.35 9.88 1.21
N LYS A 34 -10.07 9.95 2.34
CA LYS A 34 -10.68 8.78 2.97
C LYS A 34 -11.87 8.27 2.15
N GLY A 35 -12.22 7.01 2.32
CA GLY A 35 -13.41 6.41 1.68
C GLY A 35 -13.19 6.02 0.20
N VAL A 36 -11.95 6.02 -0.29
CA VAL A 36 -11.62 5.55 -1.63
C VAL A 36 -10.40 4.62 -1.59
N SER A 37 -10.50 3.52 -2.32
CA SER A 37 -9.48 2.47 -2.42
C SER A 37 -9.41 1.94 -3.85
N ALA A 38 -8.36 1.23 -4.18
CA ALA A 38 -8.22 0.55 -5.46
C ALA A 38 -8.02 -0.96 -5.24
N LEU A 39 -8.57 -1.73 -6.18
CA LEU A 39 -8.41 -3.16 -6.28
C LEU A 39 -7.77 -3.48 -7.63
N TYR A 40 -6.57 -4.04 -7.60
CA TYR A 40 -5.94 -4.62 -8.77
C TYR A 40 -6.30 -6.09 -8.86
N ILE A 41 -6.72 -6.54 -10.05
CA ILE A 41 -6.93 -7.94 -10.39
C ILE A 41 -6.11 -8.23 -11.63
N ARG A 42 -5.21 -9.20 -11.53
CA ARG A 42 -4.38 -9.62 -12.67
C ARG A 42 -5.23 -10.13 -13.81
N GLN A 43 -4.86 -9.74 -15.01
CA GLN A 43 -5.47 -10.26 -16.23
C GLN A 43 -4.41 -11.01 -17.07
N LYS A 44 -4.82 -12.10 -17.71
CA LYS A 44 -4.07 -12.82 -18.73
C LYS A 44 -4.93 -12.94 -19.99
N ARG A 45 -4.41 -12.49 -21.13
CA ARG A 45 -5.13 -12.50 -22.41
C ARG A 45 -6.51 -11.80 -22.34
N GLY A 46 -6.61 -10.72 -21.58
CA GLY A 46 -7.85 -9.95 -21.39
C GLY A 46 -8.85 -10.56 -20.41
N GLN A 47 -8.53 -11.70 -19.79
CA GLN A 47 -9.40 -12.34 -18.78
C GLN A 47 -8.78 -12.23 -17.40
N ARG A 48 -9.60 -12.02 -16.37
CA ARG A 48 -9.17 -12.06 -14.98
C ARG A 48 -8.66 -13.46 -14.62
N VAL A 49 -7.55 -13.53 -13.92
CA VAL A 49 -7.01 -14.82 -13.43
C VAL A 49 -7.74 -15.34 -12.19
N VAL A 50 -8.54 -14.49 -11.56
CA VAL A 50 -9.35 -14.80 -10.38
C VAL A 50 -10.75 -14.23 -10.58
N GLU A 51 -11.76 -15.04 -10.37
CA GLU A 51 -13.15 -14.60 -10.30
C GLU A 51 -13.46 -14.08 -8.90
N LEU A 52 -14.18 -12.97 -8.84
CA LEU A 52 -14.62 -12.35 -7.59
C LEU A 52 -16.16 -12.38 -7.53
N VAL A 53 -16.67 -12.78 -6.38
CA VAL A 53 -18.10 -12.69 -6.09
C VAL A 53 -18.40 -11.26 -5.60
N PRO A 54 -19.28 -10.50 -6.30
CA PRO A 54 -19.67 -9.17 -5.88
C PRO A 54 -20.27 -9.17 -4.47
N GLN A 55 -19.80 -8.31 -3.59
CA GLN A 55 -20.38 -8.13 -2.25
C GLN A 55 -21.45 -7.04 -2.25
N ILE A 56 -21.36 -6.08 -3.18
CA ILE A 56 -22.34 -5.01 -3.39
C ILE A 56 -22.93 -5.21 -4.78
N THR A 57 -24.16 -5.66 -4.81
CA THR A 57 -24.89 -5.99 -6.05
C THR A 57 -25.87 -4.88 -6.42
N GLY A 58 -26.39 -4.89 -7.66
CA GLY A 58 -27.37 -3.95 -8.18
C GLY A 58 -27.01 -3.49 -9.60
N GLY A 59 -26.37 -2.33 -9.74
CA GLY A 59 -25.93 -1.83 -11.04
C GLY A 59 -24.65 -2.46 -11.55
N GLY A 60 -24.29 -2.23 -12.84
CA GLY A 60 -23.12 -2.82 -13.51
C GLY A 60 -21.78 -2.12 -13.27
N GLY A 61 -21.65 -1.33 -12.21
CA GLY A 61 -20.40 -0.59 -11.93
C GLY A 61 -19.19 -1.50 -11.71
N GLU A 62 -17.99 -0.99 -12.02
CA GLU A 62 -16.71 -1.69 -11.88
C GLU A 62 -16.75 -3.10 -12.53
N GLU A 63 -17.23 -3.16 -13.76
CA GLU A 63 -17.39 -4.42 -14.52
C GLU A 63 -18.23 -5.49 -13.77
N GLY A 64 -19.21 -5.06 -12.97
CA GLY A 64 -20.10 -5.93 -12.21
C GLY A 64 -19.56 -6.35 -10.84
N ILE A 65 -18.36 -5.98 -10.46
CA ILE A 65 -17.76 -6.38 -9.17
C ILE A 65 -18.30 -5.54 -8.01
N ARG A 66 -18.58 -4.26 -8.25
CA ARG A 66 -19.04 -3.34 -7.21
C ARG A 66 -20.08 -2.38 -7.79
N ALA A 67 -21.32 -2.56 -7.40
CA ALA A 67 -22.42 -1.69 -7.79
C ALA A 67 -22.42 -0.37 -7.00
N GLY A 68 -23.18 0.60 -7.51
CA GLY A 68 -23.38 1.92 -6.93
C GLY A 68 -22.56 3.01 -7.61
N THR A 69 -23.09 4.23 -7.56
CA THR A 69 -22.46 5.41 -8.14
C THR A 69 -21.06 5.60 -7.58
N LEU A 70 -20.10 5.86 -8.46
CA LEU A 70 -18.70 6.04 -8.07
C LEU A 70 -18.49 7.36 -7.32
N ASN A 71 -17.63 7.33 -6.32
CA ASN A 71 -17.13 8.52 -5.62
C ASN A 71 -16.09 9.24 -6.50
N VAL A 72 -16.54 9.92 -7.57
CA VAL A 72 -15.66 10.57 -8.54
C VAL A 72 -14.68 11.54 -7.89
N PRO A 73 -15.07 12.45 -6.98
CA PRO A 73 -14.11 13.33 -6.30
C PRO A 73 -13.03 12.57 -5.54
N GLY A 74 -13.41 11.50 -4.84
CA GLY A 74 -12.45 10.64 -4.13
C GLY A 74 -11.47 9.95 -5.08
N ILE A 75 -11.96 9.43 -6.21
CA ILE A 75 -11.14 8.75 -7.21
C ILE A 75 -10.14 9.73 -7.84
N VAL A 76 -10.57 10.92 -8.21
CA VAL A 76 -9.68 11.98 -8.75
C VAL A 76 -8.64 12.38 -7.71
N GLY A 77 -9.04 12.56 -6.46
CA GLY A 77 -8.13 12.86 -5.34
C GLY A 77 -7.11 11.74 -5.11
N PHE A 78 -7.52 10.46 -5.22
CA PHE A 78 -6.60 9.32 -5.13
C PHE A 78 -5.61 9.32 -6.29
N GLY A 79 -6.07 9.54 -7.52
CA GLY A 79 -5.20 9.64 -8.69
C GLY A 79 -4.14 10.73 -8.53
N LYS A 80 -4.54 11.89 -8.01
CA LYS A 80 -3.59 13.00 -7.73
C LYS A 80 -2.59 12.65 -6.63
N ALA A 81 -3.04 12.02 -5.55
CA ALA A 81 -2.15 11.55 -4.48
C ALA A 81 -1.12 10.54 -5.00
N ALA A 82 -1.55 9.59 -5.84
CA ALA A 82 -0.67 8.60 -6.46
C ALA A 82 0.36 9.24 -7.41
N GLU A 83 -0.04 10.23 -8.20
CA GLU A 83 0.87 11.01 -9.06
C GLU A 83 1.96 11.70 -8.24
N LEU A 84 1.58 12.39 -7.16
CA LEU A 84 2.52 13.11 -6.29
C LEU A 84 3.47 12.14 -5.58
N ALA A 85 2.94 11.04 -5.04
CA ALA A 85 3.75 10.02 -4.38
C ALA A 85 4.74 9.35 -5.34
N LYS A 86 4.36 9.12 -6.60
CA LYS A 86 5.28 8.59 -7.61
C LYS A 86 6.43 9.55 -7.88
N LYS A 87 6.17 10.87 -7.94
CA LYS A 87 7.20 11.90 -8.18
C LYS A 87 8.23 11.99 -7.06
N SER A 88 7.80 11.80 -5.80
CA SER A 88 8.67 11.91 -4.62
C SER A 88 9.12 10.55 -4.06
N LEU A 89 8.81 9.43 -4.73
CA LEU A 89 8.95 8.08 -4.18
C LEU A 89 10.35 7.82 -3.62
N GLU A 90 11.40 8.10 -4.39
CA GLU A 90 12.76 7.75 -3.99
C GLU A 90 13.27 8.67 -2.86
N SER A 91 13.03 9.97 -2.94
CA SER A 91 13.43 10.92 -1.90
C SER A 91 12.70 10.65 -0.58
N GLU A 92 11.40 10.36 -0.65
CA GLU A 92 10.60 10.05 0.53
C GLU A 92 10.97 8.69 1.13
N ARG A 93 11.27 7.69 0.31
CA ARG A 93 11.76 6.39 0.76
C ARG A 93 13.05 6.54 1.58
N LEU A 94 14.02 7.27 1.06
CA LEU A 94 15.30 7.52 1.74
C LEU A 94 15.10 8.31 3.04
N ARG A 95 14.30 9.38 2.99
CA ARG A 95 14.00 10.19 4.19
C ARG A 95 13.36 9.35 5.30
N LEU A 96 12.36 8.53 4.97
CA LEU A 96 11.68 7.68 5.94
C LEU A 96 12.60 6.59 6.50
N GLN A 97 13.46 6.02 5.66
CA GLN A 97 14.45 5.05 6.10
C GLN A 97 15.43 5.65 7.10
N MET A 98 15.96 6.85 6.80
CA MET A 98 16.86 7.55 7.72
C MET A 98 16.19 7.85 9.07
N LEU A 99 14.93 8.29 9.06
CA LEU A 99 14.19 8.54 10.30
C LEU A 99 13.94 7.27 11.11
N ARG A 100 13.60 6.16 10.46
CA ARG A 100 13.44 4.87 11.12
C ARG A 100 14.76 4.40 11.74
N ASP A 101 15.83 4.44 10.96
CA ASP A 101 17.13 3.96 11.39
C ASP A 101 17.67 4.83 12.56
N TYR A 102 17.46 6.15 12.50
CA TYR A 102 17.75 7.05 13.61
C TYR A 102 16.92 6.73 14.86
N PHE A 103 15.63 6.55 14.72
CA PHE A 103 14.73 6.15 15.83
C PHE A 103 15.17 4.84 16.49
N GLU A 104 15.48 3.83 15.70
CA GLU A 104 15.92 2.53 16.19
C GLU A 104 17.28 2.64 16.93
N ALA A 105 18.20 3.45 16.42
CA ALA A 105 19.51 3.69 17.06
C ALA A 105 19.39 4.42 18.41
N GLU A 106 18.58 5.48 18.49
CA GLU A 106 18.33 6.21 19.74
C GLU A 106 17.59 5.33 20.77
N LEU A 107 16.61 4.56 20.33
CA LEU A 107 15.85 3.67 21.23
C LEU A 107 16.75 2.58 21.82
N ALA A 108 17.69 2.05 21.05
CA ALA A 108 18.65 1.04 21.51
C ALA A 108 19.60 1.56 22.59
N GLN A 109 19.82 2.89 22.67
CA GLN A 109 20.62 3.50 23.75
C GLN A 109 19.83 3.62 25.06
N LEU A 110 18.51 3.72 24.98
CA LEU A 110 17.64 3.96 26.13
C LEU A 110 17.17 2.67 26.81
N ALA A 111 17.07 1.57 26.06
CA ALA A 111 16.54 0.30 26.56
C ALA A 111 17.13 -0.89 25.80
N GLN A 112 17.16 -2.04 26.48
CA GLN A 112 17.43 -3.31 25.81
C GLN A 112 16.23 -3.70 24.96
N ILE A 113 16.40 -3.62 23.66
CA ILE A 113 15.34 -3.91 22.70
C ILE A 113 15.79 -4.94 21.66
N LYS A 114 14.80 -5.62 21.09
CA LYS A 114 14.93 -6.44 19.89
C LYS A 114 14.15 -5.77 18.76
N ILE A 115 14.80 -5.56 17.61
CA ILE A 115 14.15 -5.09 16.39
C ILE A 115 13.68 -6.33 15.63
N ASN A 116 12.36 -6.49 15.53
CA ASN A 116 11.77 -7.63 14.84
C ASN A 116 11.88 -7.47 13.33
N GLY A 117 12.30 -8.53 12.63
CA GLY A 117 12.43 -8.55 11.17
C GLY A 117 13.64 -7.79 10.63
N ILE A 118 14.67 -7.52 11.44
CA ILE A 118 15.85 -6.77 10.99
C ILE A 118 16.61 -7.47 9.84
N GLU A 119 16.59 -8.80 9.81
CA GLU A 119 17.23 -9.61 8.77
C GLU A 119 16.41 -9.71 7.47
N SER A 120 15.25 -9.09 7.42
CA SER A 120 14.33 -9.15 6.27
C SER A 120 14.13 -7.78 5.64
N PRO A 121 13.78 -7.69 4.34
CA PRO A 121 13.35 -6.43 3.74
C PRO A 121 12.17 -5.84 4.50
N ARG A 122 12.28 -4.58 4.92
CA ARG A 122 11.25 -3.86 5.69
C ARG A 122 10.78 -2.62 4.93
N LEU A 123 9.54 -2.23 5.18
CA LEU A 123 9.06 -0.94 4.70
C LEU A 123 9.86 0.20 5.37
N PRO A 124 10.19 1.28 4.64
CA PRO A 124 11.10 2.31 5.13
C PRO A 124 10.60 3.08 6.36
N HIS A 125 9.29 3.12 6.58
CA HIS A 125 8.64 3.87 7.67
C HIS A 125 8.11 2.97 8.80
N VAL A 126 8.39 1.67 8.77
CA VAL A 126 7.87 0.71 9.77
C VAL A 126 9.02 0.19 10.62
N SER A 127 8.88 0.33 11.93
CA SER A 127 9.71 -0.32 12.93
C SER A 127 8.81 -1.14 13.86
N ASN A 128 9.25 -2.35 14.18
CA ASN A 128 8.61 -3.22 15.15
C ASN A 128 9.67 -3.62 16.19
N VAL A 129 9.47 -3.15 17.41
CA VAL A 129 10.39 -3.37 18.51
C VAL A 129 9.70 -4.07 19.67
N SER A 130 10.44 -4.90 20.39
CA SER A 130 10.00 -5.54 21.64
C SER A 130 11.10 -5.42 22.69
N PRO A 131 10.79 -5.48 23.98
CA PRO A 131 11.83 -5.65 25.00
C PRO A 131 12.70 -6.87 24.68
N ALA A 132 14.00 -6.77 24.92
CA ALA A 132 14.85 -7.95 24.92
C ALA A 132 14.53 -8.78 26.17
N ALA A 133 14.30 -10.08 25.99
CA ALA A 133 14.02 -11.00 27.07
C ALA A 133 15.29 -11.31 27.86
#